data_fd20d9322acfdbd7a6f654c69bbe180c
#
_entry.id   fd20d9322acfdbd7a6f654c69bbe180c
#
_cell.length_a   1.000
_cell.length_b   1.000
_cell.length_c   1.000
_cell.angle_alpha   90.00
_cell.angle_beta   90.00
_cell.angle_gamma   90.00
#
_symmetry.space_group_name_H-M   'P 1'
#
loop_
_entity.id
_entity.type
_entity.pdbx_description
1 polymer ?
#
loop_
_entity_poly.entity_id
_entity_poly.type
_entity_poly.pdbx_seq_one_letter_code
_entity_poly.pdbx_strand_id
1 'polypeptide(L)'
;DVYWAASDVGWVVGHSYIVYAPLLQRCTPVLFEGKPVGTPDAGTFWRVIEDHKVKALFTAPTAFRAIKKEDPDALLMSKYDLSSLKTLYLAGERADTDTIKWAEDALKVPVIDHWWQTETGWAIAANPMGLEKLPVKYGSPCVAMPGYQVEIVDDAAKPVAAGESGAVVVKLPLPPGCLPTLWQNDEKFHEAYLAEFPGYYKTADAGYKDEDGYLYIMARTDDIINVAGHRLSTGAMEEVLSGHPDVAECAVIGIADPLKGQVPLGFLVLNSGVERVESELETEVVSMVRDQIGPVAAFKQALVVQRLPKTRSGKVLRGTMRKIADAETWKMPATIDDPEILDEIALALQSIGRG
;
A
#
# COMPACT_ATOMS: atom_id res chain seq x y z
N ASP A 1 -11.70 9.55 -24.06
CA ASP A 1 -11.11 10.01 -22.83
C ASP A 1 -9.65 9.59 -22.75
N VAL A 2 -8.81 10.40 -22.10
CA VAL A 2 -7.39 10.07 -21.86
C VAL A 2 -7.24 9.47 -20.48
N TYR A 3 -6.66 8.30 -20.42
CA TYR A 3 -6.39 7.54 -19.20
C TYR A 3 -4.89 7.32 -19.01
N TRP A 4 -4.39 7.52 -17.81
CA TRP A 4 -2.99 7.30 -17.52
C TRP A 4 -2.83 6.41 -16.29
N ALA A 5 -2.28 5.20 -16.50
CA ALA A 5 -1.73 4.40 -15.43
C ALA A 5 -0.23 4.66 -15.33
N ALA A 6 0.15 5.52 -14.39
CA ALA A 6 1.56 5.85 -14.11
C ALA A 6 2.18 4.73 -13.26
N SER A 7 2.51 3.63 -13.90
CA SER A 7 3.07 2.41 -13.30
C SER A 7 4.00 1.70 -14.29
N ASP A 8 4.70 0.67 -13.82
CA ASP A 8 5.65 -0.11 -14.61
C ASP A 8 4.92 -1.08 -15.55
N VAL A 9 5.24 -1.01 -16.84
CA VAL A 9 4.68 -1.91 -17.88
C VAL A 9 5.12 -3.36 -17.73
N GLY A 10 6.19 -3.63 -16.98
CA GLY A 10 6.72 -4.97 -16.71
C GLY A 10 5.92 -5.78 -15.69
N TRP A 11 4.89 -5.18 -15.05
CA TRP A 11 4.01 -5.83 -14.10
C TRP A 11 2.65 -6.15 -14.72
N VAL A 12 1.81 -6.90 -13.99
CA VAL A 12 0.44 -7.19 -14.46
C VAL A 12 -0.37 -5.92 -14.71
N VAL A 13 -0.10 -4.84 -13.97
CA VAL A 13 -0.70 -3.53 -14.21
C VAL A 13 -0.43 -3.00 -15.62
N GLY A 14 0.73 -3.31 -16.20
CA GLY A 14 1.05 -3.00 -17.58
C GLY A 14 0.10 -3.66 -18.56
N HIS A 15 -0.26 -4.91 -18.31
CA HIS A 15 -1.24 -5.63 -19.11
C HIS A 15 -2.66 -5.10 -18.89
N SER A 16 -3.14 -5.09 -17.64
CA SER A 16 -4.53 -4.77 -17.33
C SER A 16 -4.83 -3.28 -17.51
N TYR A 17 -4.06 -2.40 -16.86
CA TYR A 17 -4.41 -0.98 -16.72
C TYR A 17 -3.74 -0.08 -17.74
N ILE A 18 -2.57 -0.46 -18.31
CA ILE A 18 -1.90 0.38 -19.32
C ILE A 18 -2.34 -0.02 -20.73
N VAL A 19 -2.44 -1.33 -21.04
CA VAL A 19 -2.71 -1.80 -22.40
C VAL A 19 -4.17 -2.22 -22.59
N TYR A 20 -4.61 -3.30 -21.94
CA TYR A 20 -5.85 -3.95 -22.35
C TYR A 20 -7.11 -3.17 -21.96
N ALA A 21 -7.26 -2.78 -20.70
CA ALA A 21 -8.49 -2.14 -20.25
C ALA A 21 -8.77 -0.80 -20.95
N PRO A 22 -7.82 0.15 -21.03
CA PRO A 22 -8.10 1.43 -21.69
C PRO A 22 -8.42 1.25 -23.18
N LEU A 23 -7.73 0.36 -23.90
CA LEU A 23 -7.99 0.12 -25.32
C LEU A 23 -9.34 -0.55 -25.55
N LEU A 24 -9.73 -1.54 -24.71
CA LEU A 24 -11.05 -2.17 -24.76
C LEU A 24 -12.17 -1.16 -24.49
N GLN A 25 -11.91 -0.17 -23.64
CA GLN A 25 -12.84 0.93 -23.34
C GLN A 25 -12.76 2.10 -24.34
N ARG A 26 -11.96 1.96 -25.41
CA ARG A 26 -11.73 3.02 -26.42
C ARG A 26 -11.18 4.31 -25.80
N CYS A 27 -10.42 4.21 -24.72
CA CYS A 27 -9.66 5.30 -24.14
C CYS A 27 -8.31 5.44 -24.84
N THR A 28 -7.75 6.65 -24.82
CA THR A 28 -6.37 6.89 -25.20
C THR A 28 -5.48 6.67 -23.98
N PRO A 29 -4.65 5.61 -23.94
CA PRO A 29 -3.71 5.43 -22.83
C PRO A 29 -2.49 6.35 -23.01
N VAL A 30 -1.98 6.86 -21.89
CA VAL A 30 -0.67 7.51 -21.86
C VAL A 30 0.37 6.47 -21.50
N LEU A 31 1.40 6.32 -22.31
CA LEU A 31 2.61 5.57 -22.01
C LEU A 31 3.73 6.56 -21.73
N PHE A 32 4.25 6.54 -20.51
CA PHE A 32 5.20 7.52 -20.02
C PHE A 32 6.47 6.86 -19.47
N GLU A 33 7.62 7.32 -19.97
CA GLU A 33 8.92 6.94 -19.44
C GLU A 33 9.45 8.05 -18.53
N GLY A 34 9.42 7.82 -17.21
CA GLY A 34 9.86 8.79 -16.23
C GLY A 34 9.44 8.39 -14.82
N LYS A 35 9.81 9.22 -13.86
CA LYS A 35 9.52 9.05 -12.43
C LYS A 35 8.59 10.17 -11.94
N PRO A 36 7.87 9.98 -10.84
CA PRO A 36 7.01 11.03 -10.26
C PRO A 36 7.83 12.26 -9.80
N VAL A 37 9.11 12.02 -9.45
CA VAL A 37 10.07 13.04 -9.03
C VAL A 37 11.38 12.84 -9.82
N GLY A 38 12.07 13.96 -10.16
CA GLY A 38 13.38 13.90 -10.80
C GLY A 38 13.38 13.73 -12.32
N THR A 39 12.24 13.90 -13.00
CA THR A 39 12.15 13.87 -14.48
C THR A 39 11.35 15.05 -15.08
N PRO A 40 11.68 16.32 -14.86
CA PRO A 40 12.88 16.80 -14.16
C PRO A 40 12.68 17.06 -12.66
N ASP A 41 11.44 17.20 -12.17
CA ASP A 41 11.11 17.58 -10.79
C ASP A 41 9.76 16.96 -10.34
N ALA A 42 9.24 17.36 -9.19
CA ALA A 42 7.95 16.89 -8.66
C ALA A 42 6.72 17.43 -9.44
N GLY A 43 6.92 18.30 -10.42
CA GLY A 43 5.88 18.77 -11.35
C GLY A 43 5.62 17.83 -12.53
N THR A 44 6.37 16.74 -12.65
CA THR A 44 6.32 15.84 -13.80
C THR A 44 4.90 15.30 -14.09
N PHE A 45 4.19 14.83 -13.06
CA PHE A 45 2.84 14.29 -13.25
C PHE A 45 1.86 15.38 -13.72
N TRP A 46 2.01 16.56 -13.21
CA TRP A 46 1.14 17.70 -13.53
C TRP A 46 1.31 18.14 -14.96
N ARG A 47 2.55 18.19 -15.45
CA ARG A 47 2.85 18.45 -16.86
C ARG A 47 2.23 17.41 -17.79
N VAL A 48 2.36 16.11 -17.48
CA VAL A 48 1.77 15.05 -18.30
C VAL A 48 0.23 15.16 -18.33
N ILE A 49 -0.39 15.48 -17.19
CA ILE A 49 -1.84 15.69 -17.13
C ILE A 49 -2.26 16.87 -18.00
N GLU A 50 -1.55 17.99 -17.92
CA GLU A 50 -1.83 19.19 -18.73
C GLU A 50 -1.64 18.92 -20.21
N ASP A 51 -0.46 18.39 -20.62
CA ASP A 51 -0.09 18.19 -22.02
C ASP A 51 -1.02 17.22 -22.73
N HIS A 52 -1.43 16.16 -22.06
CA HIS A 52 -2.27 15.10 -22.62
C HIS A 52 -3.73 15.16 -22.25
N LYS A 53 -4.14 16.16 -21.44
CA LYS A 53 -5.52 16.33 -20.94
C LYS A 53 -6.06 15.05 -20.29
N VAL A 54 -5.26 14.48 -19.39
CA VAL A 54 -5.59 13.25 -18.67
C VAL A 54 -6.86 13.45 -17.85
N LYS A 55 -7.83 12.53 -18.00
CA LYS A 55 -9.08 12.54 -17.22
C LYS A 55 -9.05 11.65 -15.99
N ALA A 56 -8.37 10.52 -16.08
CA ALA A 56 -8.21 9.60 -14.94
C ALA A 56 -6.74 9.21 -14.82
N LEU A 57 -6.20 9.41 -13.63
CA LEU A 57 -4.85 8.99 -13.24
C LEU A 57 -4.97 7.79 -12.29
N PHE A 58 -4.22 6.73 -12.59
CA PHE A 58 -4.02 5.58 -11.72
C PHE A 58 -2.53 5.47 -11.37
N THR A 59 -2.19 5.38 -10.08
CA THR A 59 -0.80 5.24 -9.64
C THR A 59 -0.70 4.62 -8.25
N ALA A 60 0.52 4.49 -7.71
CA ALA A 60 0.74 4.01 -6.35
C ALA A 60 0.75 5.17 -5.32
N PRO A 61 0.31 4.94 -4.08
CA PRO A 61 0.44 5.91 -2.98
C PRO A 61 1.87 6.43 -2.79
N THR A 62 2.85 5.56 -2.98
CA THR A 62 4.29 5.91 -2.93
C THR A 62 4.66 7.04 -3.88
N ALA A 63 4.06 7.10 -5.08
CA ALA A 63 4.32 8.19 -6.03
C ALA A 63 3.85 9.54 -5.46
N PHE A 64 2.67 9.55 -4.85
CA PHE A 64 2.11 10.76 -4.22
C PHE A 64 2.87 11.17 -2.95
N ARG A 65 3.31 10.20 -2.14
CA ARG A 65 4.20 10.50 -0.99
C ARG A 65 5.52 11.11 -1.45
N ALA A 66 6.13 10.59 -2.53
CA ALA A 66 7.35 11.16 -3.08
C ALA A 66 7.15 12.61 -3.61
N ILE A 67 6.03 12.86 -4.30
CA ILE A 67 5.69 14.21 -4.77
C ILE A 67 5.46 15.15 -3.57
N LYS A 68 4.64 14.74 -2.58
CA LYS A 68 4.36 15.51 -1.38
C LYS A 68 5.63 15.84 -0.59
N LYS A 69 6.56 14.91 -0.49
CA LYS A 69 7.85 15.11 0.17
C LYS A 69 8.64 16.27 -0.46
N GLU A 70 8.64 16.37 -1.79
CA GLU A 70 9.39 17.39 -2.52
C GLU A 70 8.60 18.70 -2.73
N ASP A 71 7.28 18.64 -2.75
CA ASP A 71 6.38 19.79 -2.99
C ASP A 71 5.18 19.74 -2.02
N PRO A 72 5.40 19.84 -0.69
CA PRO A 72 4.36 19.66 0.32
C PRO A 72 3.22 20.67 0.20
N ASP A 73 3.53 21.89 -0.25
CA ASP A 73 2.56 22.99 -0.43
C ASP A 73 1.93 23.02 -1.83
N ALA A 74 2.22 22.00 -2.68
CA ALA A 74 1.73 21.88 -4.05
C ALA A 74 2.02 23.11 -4.94
N LEU A 75 3.15 23.78 -4.72
CA LEU A 75 3.54 24.99 -5.46
C LEU A 75 3.91 24.69 -6.92
N LEU A 76 4.51 23.54 -7.20
CA LEU A 76 4.78 23.10 -8.57
C LEU A 76 3.48 22.72 -9.27
N MET A 77 2.57 22.03 -8.57
CA MET A 77 1.25 21.67 -9.10
C MET A 77 0.47 22.90 -9.58
N SER A 78 0.50 24.01 -8.84
CA SER A 78 -0.24 25.24 -9.16
C SER A 78 0.17 25.90 -10.48
N LYS A 79 1.29 25.48 -11.09
CA LYS A 79 1.78 26.01 -12.36
C LYS A 79 1.13 25.38 -13.59
N TYR A 80 0.33 24.31 -13.40
CA TYR A 80 -0.24 23.50 -14.48
C TYR A 80 -1.78 23.54 -14.48
N ASP A 81 -2.38 23.45 -15.66
CA ASP A 81 -3.83 23.31 -15.85
C ASP A 81 -4.26 21.85 -15.66
N LEU A 82 -4.79 21.52 -14.51
CA LEU A 82 -5.28 20.18 -14.17
C LEU A 82 -6.79 20.02 -14.35
N SER A 83 -7.48 20.97 -14.98
CA SER A 83 -8.95 20.99 -15.13
C SER A 83 -9.53 19.77 -15.87
N SER A 84 -8.70 19.09 -16.66
CA SER A 84 -9.06 17.83 -17.35
C SER A 84 -9.21 16.65 -16.40
N LEU A 85 -8.43 16.63 -15.30
CA LEU A 85 -8.43 15.51 -14.35
C LEU A 85 -9.78 15.43 -13.61
N LYS A 86 -10.36 14.25 -13.50
CA LYS A 86 -11.65 14.01 -12.84
C LYS A 86 -11.54 13.04 -11.67
N THR A 87 -10.54 12.17 -11.66
CA THR A 87 -10.37 11.16 -10.62
C THR A 87 -8.92 10.72 -10.54
N LEU A 88 -8.43 10.54 -9.31
CA LEU A 88 -7.19 9.85 -8.99
C LEU A 88 -7.52 8.50 -8.36
N TYR A 89 -6.92 7.43 -8.88
CA TYR A 89 -6.96 6.09 -8.28
C TYR A 89 -5.60 5.72 -7.72
N LEU A 90 -5.56 5.27 -6.47
CA LEU A 90 -4.35 4.81 -5.79
C LEU A 90 -4.44 3.31 -5.53
N ALA A 91 -3.39 2.56 -5.83
CA ALA A 91 -3.34 1.11 -5.63
C ALA A 91 -1.91 0.59 -5.46
N GLY A 92 -1.81 -0.68 -5.04
CA GLY A 92 -0.55 -1.40 -4.90
C GLY A 92 -0.06 -1.55 -3.46
N GLU A 93 -0.46 -0.64 -2.60
CA GLU A 93 -0.27 -0.67 -1.15
C GLU A 93 -1.39 0.14 -0.49
N ARG A 94 -1.50 0.06 0.83
CA ARG A 94 -2.47 0.88 1.56
C ARG A 94 -2.15 2.36 1.37
N ALA A 95 -3.16 3.12 0.96
CA ALA A 95 -3.08 4.58 0.91
C ALA A 95 -3.39 5.14 2.31
N ASP A 96 -2.40 5.81 2.91
CA ASP A 96 -2.57 6.46 4.21
C ASP A 96 -3.48 7.70 4.09
N THR A 97 -4.22 7.98 5.15
CA THR A 97 -5.20 9.06 5.19
C THR A 97 -4.60 10.42 4.92
N ASP A 98 -3.38 10.68 5.38
CA ASP A 98 -2.71 11.95 5.22
C ASP A 98 -2.33 12.21 3.75
N THR A 99 -1.84 11.19 3.05
CA THR A 99 -1.56 11.27 1.60
C THR A 99 -2.84 11.47 0.79
N ILE A 100 -3.94 10.77 1.12
CA ILE A 100 -5.21 10.92 0.43
C ILE A 100 -5.76 12.34 0.61
N LYS A 101 -5.81 12.85 1.85
CA LYS A 101 -6.30 14.20 2.14
C LYS A 101 -5.48 15.27 1.44
N TRP A 102 -4.16 15.18 1.49
CA TRP A 102 -3.28 16.09 0.77
C TRP A 102 -3.58 16.09 -0.74
N ALA A 103 -3.72 14.91 -1.34
CA ALA A 103 -4.02 14.80 -2.77
C ALA A 103 -5.42 15.36 -3.13
N GLU A 104 -6.45 15.10 -2.32
CA GLU A 104 -7.80 15.65 -2.51
C GLU A 104 -7.80 17.18 -2.38
N ASP A 105 -7.10 17.69 -1.35
CA ASP A 105 -7.00 19.13 -1.12
C ASP A 105 -6.27 19.87 -2.23
N ALA A 106 -5.21 19.26 -2.76
CA ALA A 106 -4.43 19.86 -3.84
C ALA A 106 -5.12 19.72 -5.20
N LEU A 107 -5.62 18.54 -5.56
CA LEU A 107 -6.20 18.25 -6.87
C LEU A 107 -7.68 18.65 -7.01
N LYS A 108 -8.42 18.77 -5.89
CA LYS A 108 -9.88 19.03 -5.86
C LYS A 108 -10.70 18.02 -6.66
N VAL A 109 -10.23 16.78 -6.75
CA VAL A 109 -10.93 15.64 -7.36
C VAL A 109 -11.02 14.48 -6.38
N PRO A 110 -11.96 13.52 -6.57
CA PRO A 110 -12.00 12.32 -5.75
C PRO A 110 -10.70 11.52 -5.84
N VAL A 111 -10.16 11.12 -4.69
CA VAL A 111 -9.03 10.19 -4.58
C VAL A 111 -9.57 8.86 -4.08
N ILE A 112 -9.43 7.83 -4.90
CA ILE A 112 -10.05 6.52 -4.71
C ILE A 112 -8.96 5.51 -4.35
N ASP A 113 -9.04 4.94 -3.16
CA ASP A 113 -8.26 3.76 -2.81
C ASP A 113 -8.82 2.54 -3.53
N HIS A 114 -7.95 1.59 -3.93
CA HIS A 114 -8.25 0.60 -4.94
C HIS A 114 -7.48 -0.69 -4.61
N TRP A 115 -8.17 -1.69 -4.12
CA TRP A 115 -7.54 -2.94 -3.74
C TRP A 115 -7.67 -4.01 -4.80
N TRP A 116 -6.55 -4.59 -5.18
CA TRP A 116 -6.42 -5.64 -6.17
C TRP A 116 -5.14 -6.45 -5.96
N GLN A 117 -5.00 -7.53 -6.69
CA GLN A 117 -3.82 -8.39 -6.67
C GLN A 117 -3.38 -8.72 -8.09
N THR A 118 -2.12 -9.13 -8.25
CA THR A 118 -1.62 -9.64 -9.53
C THR A 118 -2.50 -10.77 -10.05
N GLU A 119 -2.96 -11.63 -9.17
CA GLU A 119 -3.80 -12.79 -9.43
C GLU A 119 -5.20 -12.44 -9.94
N THR A 120 -5.69 -11.27 -9.62
CA THR A 120 -7.03 -10.83 -10.06
C THR A 120 -7.00 -9.94 -11.30
N GLY A 121 -5.86 -9.31 -11.59
CA GLY A 121 -5.65 -8.46 -12.76
C GLY A 121 -6.50 -7.19 -12.79
N TRP A 122 -7.48 -7.05 -11.91
CA TRP A 122 -8.41 -5.93 -11.77
C TRP A 122 -8.82 -5.76 -10.31
N ALA A 123 -9.50 -4.63 -10.01
CA ALA A 123 -9.97 -4.32 -8.67
C ALA A 123 -10.87 -5.41 -8.10
N ILE A 124 -10.53 -5.90 -6.93
CA ILE A 124 -11.43 -6.71 -6.10
C ILE A 124 -12.40 -5.79 -5.36
N ALA A 125 -11.89 -4.67 -4.84
CA ALA A 125 -12.70 -3.62 -4.23
C ALA A 125 -12.20 -2.23 -4.66
N ALA A 126 -13.13 -1.34 -4.93
CA ALA A 126 -12.94 0.07 -5.24
C ALA A 126 -14.27 0.82 -5.11
N ASN A 127 -14.25 2.15 -5.24
CA ASN A 127 -15.47 2.91 -5.45
C ASN A 127 -15.95 2.69 -6.90
N PRO A 128 -17.14 2.15 -7.14
CA PRO A 128 -17.61 1.78 -8.50
C PRO A 128 -18.09 3.00 -9.29
N MET A 129 -17.24 4.01 -9.46
CA MET A 129 -17.50 5.33 -10.04
C MET A 129 -18.29 5.33 -11.36
N GLY A 130 -18.16 4.27 -12.16
CA GLY A 130 -18.87 4.13 -13.43
C GLY A 130 -20.31 3.61 -13.29
N LEU A 131 -20.69 3.11 -12.12
CA LEU A 131 -22.02 2.61 -11.79
C LEU A 131 -22.73 3.55 -10.81
N GLU A 132 -22.11 3.73 -9.65
CA GLU A 132 -22.61 4.59 -8.57
C GLU A 132 -21.39 5.16 -7.82
N LYS A 133 -21.41 6.48 -7.60
CA LYS A 133 -20.38 7.14 -6.78
C LYS A 133 -20.79 7.02 -5.32
N LEU A 134 -20.08 6.19 -4.58
CA LEU A 134 -20.24 6.05 -3.14
C LEU A 134 -19.39 7.10 -2.38
N PRO A 135 -19.75 7.46 -1.15
CA PRO A 135 -18.91 8.29 -0.29
C PRO A 135 -17.52 7.66 -0.10
N VAL A 136 -16.47 8.46 -0.16
CA VAL A 136 -15.10 8.00 0.13
C VAL A 136 -14.91 7.93 1.64
N LYS A 137 -14.51 6.76 2.15
CA LYS A 137 -14.05 6.57 3.53
C LYS A 137 -12.55 6.33 3.51
N TYR A 138 -11.79 7.17 4.20
CA TYR A 138 -10.33 7.07 4.21
C TYR A 138 -9.84 5.73 4.76
N GLY A 139 -8.81 5.18 4.11
CA GLY A 139 -8.26 3.87 4.46
C GLY A 139 -9.10 2.67 3.98
N SER A 140 -10.19 2.93 3.25
CA SER A 140 -11.05 1.88 2.68
C SER A 140 -11.01 1.91 1.16
N PRO A 141 -10.76 0.77 0.48
CA PRO A 141 -10.99 0.62 -0.96
C PRO A 141 -12.49 0.52 -1.30
N CYS A 142 -13.37 0.96 -0.44
CA CYS A 142 -14.81 0.99 -0.58
C CYS A 142 -15.45 -0.43 -0.54
N VAL A 143 -16.11 -0.87 -1.61
CA VAL A 143 -16.88 -2.12 -1.65
C VAL A 143 -16.37 -3.07 -2.72
N ALA A 144 -16.77 -4.33 -2.62
CA ALA A 144 -16.45 -5.31 -3.65
C ALA A 144 -16.97 -4.87 -5.03
N MET A 145 -16.13 -4.97 -6.05
CA MET A 145 -16.50 -4.70 -7.44
C MET A 145 -17.42 -5.81 -7.98
N PRO A 146 -18.25 -5.49 -8.99
CA PRO A 146 -19.11 -6.49 -9.62
C PRO A 146 -18.35 -7.76 -10.05
N GLY A 147 -18.90 -8.91 -9.66
CA GLY A 147 -18.31 -10.23 -9.90
C GLY A 147 -17.53 -10.80 -8.71
N TYR A 148 -17.17 -9.98 -7.72
CA TYR A 148 -16.49 -10.43 -6.51
C TYR A 148 -17.44 -10.49 -5.31
N GLN A 149 -17.34 -11.57 -4.53
CA GLN A 149 -17.99 -11.72 -3.23
C GLN A 149 -16.89 -11.81 -2.17
N VAL A 150 -16.56 -10.68 -1.58
CA VAL A 150 -15.52 -10.59 -0.55
C VAL A 150 -16.13 -10.88 0.81
N GLU A 151 -15.51 -11.76 1.58
CA GLU A 151 -15.88 -12.10 2.96
C GLU A 151 -14.70 -11.90 3.89
N ILE A 152 -15.01 -11.65 5.16
CA ILE A 152 -14.02 -11.66 6.24
C ILE A 152 -14.35 -12.89 7.09
N VAL A 153 -13.37 -13.78 7.25
CA VAL A 153 -13.59 -15.06 7.93
C VAL A 153 -12.58 -15.28 9.06
N ASP A 154 -13.01 -16.08 10.04
CA ASP A 154 -12.12 -16.59 11.10
C ASP A 154 -11.27 -17.78 10.60
N ASP A 155 -10.44 -18.34 11.49
CA ASP A 155 -9.58 -19.49 11.19
C ASP A 155 -10.38 -20.78 10.87
N ALA A 156 -11.68 -20.83 11.17
CA ALA A 156 -12.61 -21.91 10.82
C ALA A 156 -13.40 -21.64 9.52
N ALA A 157 -13.00 -20.64 8.73
CA ALA A 157 -13.65 -20.18 7.50
C ALA A 157 -15.10 -19.71 7.73
N LYS A 158 -15.45 -19.23 8.92
CA LYS A 158 -16.78 -18.69 9.21
C LYS A 158 -16.74 -17.16 9.11
N PRO A 159 -17.75 -16.54 8.46
CA PRO A 159 -17.87 -15.09 8.43
C PRO A 159 -17.90 -14.49 9.84
N VAL A 160 -17.16 -13.39 10.03
CA VAL A 160 -17.14 -12.62 11.28
C VAL A 160 -18.11 -11.45 11.22
N ALA A 161 -18.43 -10.85 12.37
CA ALA A 161 -19.30 -9.68 12.44
C ALA A 161 -18.64 -8.40 11.88
N ALA A 162 -19.46 -7.40 11.57
CA ALA A 162 -18.95 -6.08 11.18
C ALA A 162 -18.04 -5.51 12.29
N GLY A 163 -16.91 -4.90 11.89
CA GLY A 163 -15.88 -4.40 12.78
C GLY A 163 -14.89 -5.45 13.30
N GLU A 164 -15.18 -6.74 13.14
CA GLU A 164 -14.25 -7.80 13.53
C GLU A 164 -13.25 -8.09 12.43
N SER A 165 -11.98 -8.25 12.81
CA SER A 165 -10.89 -8.54 11.90
C SER A 165 -10.76 -10.04 11.63
N GLY A 166 -10.46 -10.40 10.37
CA GLY A 166 -10.23 -11.78 9.96
C GLY A 166 -9.43 -11.86 8.67
N ALA A 167 -9.35 -13.06 8.12
CA ALA A 167 -8.80 -13.27 6.79
C ALA A 167 -9.75 -12.72 5.73
N VAL A 168 -9.23 -11.93 4.80
CA VAL A 168 -9.99 -11.47 3.64
C VAL A 168 -9.96 -12.55 2.58
N VAL A 169 -11.13 -13.04 2.20
CA VAL A 169 -11.28 -14.11 1.21
C VAL A 169 -12.30 -13.74 0.14
N VAL A 170 -12.21 -14.35 -1.02
CA VAL A 170 -13.17 -14.16 -2.11
C VAL A 170 -13.89 -15.48 -2.39
N LYS A 171 -15.20 -15.46 -2.34
CA LYS A 171 -16.01 -16.66 -2.60
C LYS A 171 -15.85 -17.13 -4.05
N LEU A 172 -15.68 -18.42 -4.23
CA LEU A 172 -15.57 -19.04 -5.55
C LEU A 172 -16.97 -19.20 -6.22
N PRO A 173 -17.01 -19.15 -7.58
CA PRO A 173 -15.89 -18.98 -8.51
C PRO A 173 -15.42 -17.52 -8.60
N LEU A 174 -14.13 -17.32 -8.89
CA LEU A 174 -13.60 -16.00 -9.22
C LEU A 174 -14.11 -15.54 -10.58
N PRO A 175 -14.13 -14.22 -10.86
CA PRO A 175 -14.40 -13.68 -12.19
C PRO A 175 -13.43 -14.26 -13.25
N PRO A 176 -13.86 -14.39 -14.52
CA PRO A 176 -13.07 -15.04 -15.57
C PRO A 176 -11.70 -14.40 -15.87
N GLY A 177 -11.49 -13.13 -15.50
CA GLY A 177 -10.22 -12.43 -15.69
C GLY A 177 -9.15 -12.74 -14.65
N CYS A 178 -9.50 -13.49 -13.60
CA CYS A 178 -8.55 -13.87 -12.54
C CYS A 178 -7.64 -15.02 -12.98
N LEU A 179 -6.55 -15.22 -12.21
CA LEU A 179 -5.58 -16.28 -12.39
C LEU A 179 -6.27 -17.66 -12.44
N PRO A 180 -6.18 -18.41 -13.54
CA PRO A 180 -6.80 -19.74 -13.63
C PRO A 180 -5.97 -20.83 -12.96
N THR A 181 -4.65 -20.71 -12.98
CA THR A 181 -3.68 -21.64 -12.38
C THR A 181 -2.27 -21.07 -12.43
N LEU A 182 -1.28 -21.78 -11.86
CA LEU A 182 0.15 -21.54 -12.03
C LEU A 182 0.71 -22.37 -13.17
N TRP A 183 1.64 -21.81 -13.94
CA TRP A 183 2.26 -22.49 -15.08
C TRP A 183 2.89 -23.83 -14.67
N GLN A 184 2.39 -24.93 -15.25
CA GLN A 184 2.83 -26.30 -14.98
C GLN A 184 2.87 -26.70 -13.49
N ASN A 185 2.00 -26.09 -12.64
CA ASN A 185 2.00 -26.33 -11.20
C ASN A 185 0.62 -26.10 -10.55
N ASP A 186 -0.37 -26.87 -11.01
CA ASP A 186 -1.74 -26.81 -10.49
C ASP A 186 -1.83 -27.18 -9.00
N GLU A 187 -0.98 -28.10 -8.54
CA GLU A 187 -0.91 -28.51 -7.14
C GLU A 187 -0.52 -27.31 -6.25
N LYS A 188 0.52 -26.58 -6.65
CA LYS A 188 0.94 -25.37 -5.93
C LYS A 188 -0.11 -24.27 -5.98
N PHE A 189 -0.84 -24.14 -7.07
CA PHE A 189 -1.97 -23.22 -7.16
C PHE A 189 -3.05 -23.55 -6.13
N HIS A 190 -3.47 -24.81 -6.06
CA HIS A 190 -4.44 -25.27 -5.09
C HIS A 190 -3.96 -25.06 -3.65
N GLU A 191 -2.74 -25.47 -3.34
CA GLU A 191 -2.14 -25.31 -2.01
C GLU A 191 -2.09 -23.83 -1.57
N ALA A 192 -1.64 -22.95 -2.45
CA ALA A 192 -1.40 -21.55 -2.10
C ALA A 192 -2.69 -20.71 -1.96
N TYR A 193 -3.72 -21.03 -2.76
CA TYR A 193 -4.87 -20.15 -2.90
C TYR A 193 -6.21 -20.76 -2.51
N LEU A 194 -6.37 -22.09 -2.50
CA LEU A 194 -7.66 -22.73 -2.37
C LEU A 194 -7.79 -23.70 -1.19
N ALA A 195 -6.68 -24.22 -0.66
CA ALA A 195 -6.69 -25.29 0.34
C ALA A 195 -7.07 -24.81 1.75
N GLU A 196 -6.66 -23.60 2.14
CA GLU A 196 -6.80 -23.11 3.53
C GLU A 196 -8.25 -22.78 3.91
N PHE A 197 -9.00 -22.20 2.97
CA PHE A 197 -10.40 -21.82 3.18
C PHE A 197 -11.29 -22.49 2.12
N PRO A 198 -11.87 -23.67 2.38
CA PRO A 198 -12.69 -24.38 1.40
C PRO A 198 -13.85 -23.54 0.87
N GLY A 199 -13.96 -23.42 -0.46
CA GLY A 199 -14.97 -22.61 -1.14
C GLY A 199 -14.59 -21.15 -1.35
N TYR A 200 -13.40 -20.74 -0.92
CA TYR A 200 -12.87 -19.39 -1.08
C TYR A 200 -11.50 -19.38 -1.74
N TYR A 201 -11.21 -18.27 -2.38
CA TYR A 201 -9.86 -17.88 -2.79
C TYR A 201 -9.21 -17.11 -1.63
N LYS A 202 -8.03 -17.55 -1.21
CA LYS A 202 -7.21 -16.93 -0.19
C LYS A 202 -6.47 -15.73 -0.77
N THR A 203 -6.76 -14.53 -0.29
CA THR A 203 -6.04 -13.32 -0.72
C THR A 203 -4.71 -13.14 -0.01
N ALA A 204 -4.53 -13.79 1.13
CA ALA A 204 -3.46 -13.58 2.08
C ALA A 204 -3.38 -12.14 2.62
N ASP A 205 -4.50 -11.44 2.62
CA ASP A 205 -4.71 -10.16 3.29
C ASP A 205 -5.59 -10.35 4.53
N ALA A 206 -5.39 -9.53 5.56
CA ALA A 206 -6.25 -9.42 6.73
C ALA A 206 -6.99 -8.08 6.70
N GLY A 207 -8.22 -8.07 7.18
CA GLY A 207 -9.05 -6.88 7.16
C GLY A 207 -10.36 -7.04 7.91
N TYR A 208 -11.24 -6.06 7.77
CA TYR A 208 -12.59 -6.08 8.32
C TYR A 208 -13.55 -5.35 7.38
N LYS A 209 -14.85 -5.53 7.59
CA LYS A 209 -15.90 -4.67 7.01
C LYS A 209 -16.53 -3.84 8.12
N ASP A 210 -16.85 -2.59 7.81
CA ASP A 210 -17.67 -1.79 8.73
C ASP A 210 -19.17 -2.12 8.60
N GLU A 211 -19.99 -1.44 9.41
CA GLU A 211 -21.45 -1.63 9.43
C GLU A 211 -22.12 -1.25 8.09
N ASP A 212 -21.52 -0.38 7.30
CA ASP A 212 -21.99 0.02 5.96
C ASP A 212 -21.47 -0.93 4.86
N GLY A 213 -20.69 -1.95 5.21
CA GLY A 213 -20.13 -2.93 4.29
C GLY A 213 -18.85 -2.48 3.57
N TYR A 214 -18.27 -1.36 3.97
CA TYR A 214 -16.97 -0.90 3.45
C TYR A 214 -15.85 -1.81 3.94
N LEU A 215 -14.98 -2.21 3.02
CA LEU A 215 -13.84 -3.08 3.29
C LEU A 215 -12.65 -2.24 3.75
N TYR A 216 -11.92 -2.74 4.74
CA TYR A 216 -10.66 -2.18 5.20
C TYR A 216 -9.58 -3.27 5.15
N ILE A 217 -8.57 -3.07 4.33
CA ILE A 217 -7.41 -3.97 4.24
C ILE A 217 -6.37 -3.45 5.24
N MET A 218 -6.05 -4.27 6.23
CA MET A 218 -5.17 -3.86 7.32
C MET A 218 -3.70 -4.15 7.04
N ALA A 219 -3.40 -5.36 6.57
CA ALA A 219 -2.06 -5.82 6.23
C ALA A 219 -2.13 -7.17 5.50
N ARG A 220 -1.00 -7.61 4.95
CA ARG A 220 -0.81 -9.02 4.58
C ARG A 220 -0.87 -9.88 5.85
N THR A 221 -1.36 -11.10 5.75
CA THR A 221 -1.41 -12.02 6.90
C THR A 221 -0.01 -12.35 7.43
N ASP A 222 1.01 -12.32 6.57
CA ASP A 222 2.42 -12.48 6.90
C ASP A 222 3.10 -11.22 7.47
N ASP A 223 2.47 -10.04 7.34
CA ASP A 223 2.91 -8.77 7.93
C ASP A 223 2.17 -8.45 9.26
N ILE A 224 1.23 -9.30 9.70
CA ILE A 224 0.62 -9.17 11.03
C ILE A 224 1.66 -9.50 12.10
N ILE A 225 1.79 -8.60 13.08
CA ILE A 225 2.71 -8.76 14.21
C ILE A 225 1.97 -9.44 15.36
N ASN A 226 2.49 -10.55 15.84
CA ASN A 226 1.91 -11.24 17.00
C ASN A 226 2.64 -10.86 18.28
N VAL A 227 2.09 -9.89 19.00
CA VAL A 227 2.65 -9.39 20.27
C VAL A 227 1.93 -10.06 21.43
N ALA A 228 2.57 -11.01 22.10
CA ALA A 228 2.02 -11.72 23.27
C ALA A 228 0.59 -12.26 23.02
N GLY A 229 0.33 -12.80 21.82
CA GLY A 229 -0.98 -13.32 21.42
C GLY A 229 -1.93 -12.30 20.79
N HIS A 230 -1.59 -11.01 20.78
CA HIS A 230 -2.37 -9.98 20.09
C HIS A 230 -1.91 -9.82 18.64
N ARG A 231 -2.84 -9.94 17.70
CA ARG A 231 -2.59 -9.76 16.27
C ARG A 231 -2.71 -8.27 15.93
N LEU A 232 -1.60 -7.63 15.63
CA LEU A 232 -1.51 -6.20 15.37
C LEU A 232 -1.17 -5.92 13.92
N SER A 233 -1.86 -4.94 13.35
CA SER A 233 -1.64 -4.51 11.98
C SER A 233 -0.43 -3.57 11.88
N THR A 234 0.52 -3.90 11.01
CA THR A 234 1.59 -2.97 10.62
C THR A 234 1.00 -1.70 10.00
N GLY A 235 -0.02 -1.85 9.14
CA GLY A 235 -0.68 -0.73 8.50
C GLY A 235 -1.39 0.23 9.46
N ALA A 236 -1.94 -0.26 10.58
CA ALA A 236 -2.53 0.63 11.59
C ALA A 236 -1.47 1.48 12.29
N MET A 237 -0.29 0.92 12.57
CA MET A 237 0.82 1.68 13.15
C MET A 237 1.40 2.66 12.13
N GLU A 238 1.57 2.25 10.88
CA GLU A 238 2.04 3.11 9.80
C GLU A 238 1.09 4.30 9.57
N GLU A 239 -0.22 4.12 9.69
CA GLU A 239 -1.22 5.20 9.63
C GLU A 239 -0.97 6.25 10.72
N VAL A 240 -0.67 5.82 11.94
CA VAL A 240 -0.34 6.74 13.04
C VAL A 240 0.96 7.47 12.76
N LEU A 241 2.01 6.75 12.34
CA LEU A 241 3.32 7.32 12.06
C LEU A 241 3.29 8.33 10.90
N SER A 242 2.52 8.05 9.85
CA SER A 242 2.37 8.95 8.70
C SER A 242 1.63 10.26 9.04
N GLY A 243 0.88 10.28 10.13
CA GLY A 243 0.24 11.49 10.67
C GLY A 243 1.21 12.46 11.35
N HIS A 244 2.48 12.09 11.55
CA HIS A 244 3.48 13.01 12.11
C HIS A 244 3.95 14.02 11.05
N PRO A 245 3.98 15.33 11.36
CA PRO A 245 4.25 16.38 10.35
C PRO A 245 5.64 16.28 9.69
N ASP A 246 6.60 15.70 10.37
CA ASP A 246 7.98 15.58 9.87
C ASP A 246 8.23 14.28 9.08
N VAL A 247 7.28 13.34 9.09
CA VAL A 247 7.41 12.02 8.45
C VAL A 247 6.85 12.04 7.03
N ALA A 248 7.70 11.77 6.05
CA ALA A 248 7.31 11.64 4.64
C ALA A 248 6.84 10.23 4.30
N GLU A 249 7.55 9.22 4.83
CA GLU A 249 7.25 7.81 4.63
C GLU A 249 7.59 7.02 5.88
N CYS A 250 6.90 5.92 6.09
CA CYS A 250 7.22 5.01 7.19
C CYS A 250 6.97 3.55 6.80
N ALA A 251 7.59 2.65 7.54
CA ALA A 251 7.29 1.22 7.50
C ALA A 251 7.39 0.64 8.89
N VAL A 252 6.56 -0.36 9.20
CA VAL A 252 6.62 -1.11 10.45
C VAL A 252 6.83 -2.58 10.12
N ILE A 253 7.76 -3.22 10.85
CA ILE A 253 8.00 -4.65 10.77
C ILE A 253 7.87 -5.29 12.16
N GLY A 254 7.50 -6.56 12.20
CA GLY A 254 7.56 -7.36 13.43
C GLY A 254 8.94 -8.00 13.54
N ILE A 255 9.67 -7.70 14.63
CA ILE A 255 10.96 -8.32 14.93
C ILE A 255 10.82 -9.32 16.07
N ALA A 256 11.65 -10.35 16.10
CA ALA A 256 11.61 -11.38 17.12
C ALA A 256 11.87 -10.81 18.52
N ASP A 257 11.07 -11.23 19.48
CA ASP A 257 11.20 -10.89 20.90
C ASP A 257 11.05 -12.15 21.77
N PRO A 258 12.00 -12.44 22.69
CA PRO A 258 11.99 -13.68 23.45
C PRO A 258 10.83 -13.82 24.43
N LEU A 259 10.19 -12.71 24.85
CA LEU A 259 9.07 -12.73 25.80
C LEU A 259 7.71 -12.60 25.12
N LYS A 260 7.63 -11.83 24.06
CA LYS A 260 6.36 -11.48 23.42
C LYS A 260 6.15 -12.17 22.07
N GLY A 261 7.11 -12.98 21.62
CA GLY A 261 7.13 -13.58 20.29
C GLY A 261 7.61 -12.58 19.25
N GLN A 262 6.88 -11.49 19.06
CA GLN A 262 7.28 -10.36 18.21
C GLN A 262 6.99 -9.03 18.88
N VAL A 263 7.75 -7.99 18.46
CA VAL A 263 7.46 -6.59 18.76
C VAL A 263 7.61 -5.75 17.51
N PRO A 264 6.85 -4.66 17.36
CA PRO A 264 6.98 -3.78 16.21
C PRO A 264 8.24 -2.90 16.30
N LEU A 265 8.87 -2.68 15.15
CA LEU A 265 9.94 -1.72 14.93
C LEU A 265 9.55 -0.81 13.76
N GLY A 266 9.59 0.51 13.99
CA GLY A 266 9.31 1.53 12.98
C GLY A 266 10.56 1.94 12.20
N PHE A 267 10.37 2.32 10.94
CA PHE A 267 11.34 3.02 10.11
C PHE A 267 10.69 4.28 9.58
N LEU A 268 11.38 5.42 9.70
CA LEU A 268 10.88 6.74 9.34
C LEU A 268 11.78 7.38 8.30
N VAL A 269 11.18 7.92 7.26
CA VAL A 269 11.86 8.80 6.29
C VAL A 269 11.29 10.20 6.49
N LEU A 270 12.15 11.17 6.72
CA LEU A 270 11.73 12.54 7.00
C LEU A 270 11.42 13.33 5.73
N ASN A 271 10.61 14.37 5.86
CA ASN A 271 10.38 15.34 4.80
C ASN A 271 11.72 16.04 4.43
N SER A 272 11.84 16.48 3.17
CA SER A 272 13.02 17.18 2.70
C SER A 272 13.27 18.45 3.52
N GLY A 273 14.53 18.63 3.96
CA GLY A 273 14.94 19.80 4.74
C GLY A 273 14.58 19.75 6.23
N VAL A 274 13.96 18.69 6.70
CA VAL A 274 13.71 18.50 8.15
C VAL A 274 14.96 17.93 8.81
N GLU A 275 15.46 18.65 9.80
CA GLU A 275 16.53 18.21 10.68
C GLU A 275 15.98 18.06 12.10
N ARG A 276 16.05 16.85 12.65
CA ARG A 276 15.53 16.51 13.97
C ARG A 276 16.54 15.69 14.78
N VAL A 277 16.46 15.83 16.09
CA VAL A 277 17.15 14.91 17.00
C VAL A 277 16.35 13.59 16.98
N GLU A 278 17.00 12.50 16.52
CA GLU A 278 16.32 11.21 16.32
C GLU A 278 15.63 10.68 17.58
N SER A 279 16.25 10.82 18.76
CA SER A 279 15.68 10.37 20.03
C SER A 279 14.44 11.15 20.47
N GLU A 280 14.31 12.43 20.08
CA GLU A 280 13.10 13.22 20.33
C GLU A 280 11.97 12.76 19.43
N LEU A 281 12.26 12.62 18.14
CA LEU A 281 11.29 12.12 17.16
C LEU A 281 10.82 10.70 17.53
N GLU A 282 11.74 9.80 17.91
CA GLU A 282 11.38 8.46 18.38
C GLU A 282 10.40 8.53 19.56
N THR A 283 10.67 9.39 20.55
CA THR A 283 9.80 9.57 21.70
C THR A 283 8.41 10.05 21.29
N GLU A 284 8.32 10.99 20.38
CA GLU A 284 7.05 11.53 19.86
C GLU A 284 6.22 10.44 19.15
N VAL A 285 6.82 9.73 18.21
CA VAL A 285 6.10 8.69 17.44
C VAL A 285 5.72 7.48 18.30
N VAL A 286 6.56 7.10 19.26
CA VAL A 286 6.23 6.06 20.25
C VAL A 286 5.02 6.45 21.09
N SER A 287 4.95 7.71 21.54
CA SER A 287 3.79 8.24 22.26
C SER A 287 2.54 8.23 21.37
N MET A 288 2.64 8.67 20.11
CA MET A 288 1.51 8.65 19.16
C MET A 288 0.92 7.25 18.99
N VAL A 289 1.76 6.24 18.77
CA VAL A 289 1.30 4.85 18.64
C VAL A 289 0.68 4.34 19.94
N ARG A 290 1.27 4.68 21.09
CA ARG A 290 0.72 4.30 22.39
C ARG A 290 -0.64 4.94 22.66
N ASP A 291 -0.83 6.19 22.28
CA ASP A 291 -2.05 6.94 22.54
C ASP A 291 -3.19 6.53 21.59
N GLN A 292 -2.90 6.22 20.34
CA GLN A 292 -3.91 5.92 19.31
C GLN A 292 -4.21 4.42 19.17
N ILE A 293 -3.22 3.53 19.37
CA ILE A 293 -3.41 2.07 19.27
C ILE A 293 -3.46 1.42 20.66
N GLY A 294 -2.73 1.99 21.60
CA GLY A 294 -2.64 1.51 22.97
C GLY A 294 -1.32 0.82 23.28
N PRO A 295 -1.03 0.63 24.59
CA PRO A 295 0.21 0.01 25.07
C PRO A 295 0.35 -1.47 24.65
N VAL A 296 -0.73 -2.11 24.23
CA VAL A 296 -0.74 -3.49 23.68
C VAL A 296 0.12 -3.62 22.44
N ALA A 297 0.29 -2.55 21.66
CA ALA A 297 1.15 -2.53 20.49
C ALA A 297 2.61 -2.82 20.83
N ALA A 298 3.04 -2.49 22.05
CA ALA A 298 4.44 -2.62 22.47
C ALA A 298 5.45 -1.94 21.53
N PHE A 299 4.99 -0.92 20.80
CA PHE A 299 5.82 -0.11 19.94
C PHE A 299 6.77 0.75 20.78
N LYS A 300 8.07 0.52 20.67
CA LYS A 300 9.08 1.13 21.55
C LYS A 300 10.23 1.79 20.82
N GLN A 301 10.41 1.47 19.55
CA GLN A 301 11.54 1.92 18.76
C GLN A 301 11.13 2.31 17.34
N ALA A 302 11.74 3.40 16.88
CA ALA A 302 11.67 3.82 15.47
C ALA A 302 13.03 4.35 15.03
N LEU A 303 13.49 3.95 13.87
CA LEU A 303 14.76 4.34 13.27
C LEU A 303 14.52 5.35 12.15
N VAL A 304 15.29 6.42 12.12
CA VAL A 304 15.30 7.33 10.99
C VAL A 304 16.26 6.76 9.91
N VAL A 305 15.74 6.66 8.69
CA VAL A 305 16.47 6.16 7.52
C VAL A 305 16.32 7.13 6.36
N GLN A 306 17.26 7.11 5.43
CA GLN A 306 17.21 8.00 4.27
C GLN A 306 16.09 7.61 3.31
N ARG A 307 15.84 6.30 3.18
CA ARG A 307 14.87 5.72 2.26
C ARG A 307 14.46 4.31 2.69
N LEU A 308 13.32 3.85 2.21
CA LEU A 308 12.83 2.48 2.43
C LEU A 308 13.17 1.58 1.25
N PRO A 309 13.52 0.29 1.46
CA PRO A 309 13.73 -0.66 0.38
C PRO A 309 12.40 -1.00 -0.28
N LYS A 310 12.31 -0.78 -1.58
CA LYS A 310 11.09 -0.96 -2.37
C LYS A 310 11.33 -1.81 -3.60
N THR A 311 10.27 -2.43 -4.07
CA THR A 311 10.24 -2.96 -5.43
C THR A 311 10.16 -1.81 -6.43
N ARG A 312 10.47 -2.09 -7.70
CA ARG A 312 10.29 -1.14 -8.81
C ARG A 312 8.87 -0.61 -8.95
N SER A 313 7.88 -1.34 -8.45
CA SER A 313 6.48 -0.89 -8.37
C SER A 313 6.17 -0.06 -7.12
N GLY A 314 7.14 0.24 -6.26
CA GLY A 314 7.00 1.09 -5.07
C GLY A 314 6.63 0.34 -3.78
N LYS A 315 6.45 -0.98 -3.82
CA LYS A 315 6.05 -1.77 -2.65
C LYS A 315 7.23 -1.98 -1.69
N VAL A 316 7.06 -1.62 -0.42
CA VAL A 316 8.07 -1.80 0.64
C VAL A 316 8.36 -3.29 0.89
N LEU A 317 9.63 -3.63 0.99
CA LEU A 317 10.14 -5.01 1.16
C LEU A 317 10.23 -5.40 2.66
N ARG A 318 9.10 -5.31 3.40
CA ARG A 318 9.03 -5.58 4.86
C ARG A 318 9.58 -6.95 5.22
N GLY A 319 9.25 -7.98 4.45
CA GLY A 319 9.74 -9.34 4.70
C GLY A 319 11.26 -9.46 4.63
N THR A 320 11.92 -8.70 3.76
CA THR A 320 13.39 -8.67 3.68
C THR A 320 13.98 -7.89 4.87
N MET A 321 13.39 -6.73 5.20
CA MET A 321 13.79 -5.94 6.36
C MET A 321 13.71 -6.75 7.66
N ARG A 322 12.61 -7.51 7.85
CA ARG A 322 12.45 -8.39 9.02
C ARG A 322 13.55 -9.45 9.10
N LYS A 323 13.83 -10.14 7.98
CA LYS A 323 14.88 -11.17 7.95
C LYS A 323 16.25 -10.60 8.28
N ILE A 324 16.57 -9.38 7.81
CA ILE A 324 17.81 -8.69 8.19
C ILE A 324 17.80 -8.42 9.70
N ALA A 325 16.70 -7.85 10.24
CA ALA A 325 16.59 -7.53 11.67
C ALA A 325 16.71 -8.74 12.60
N ASP A 326 16.21 -9.90 12.15
CA ASP A 326 16.24 -11.16 12.92
C ASP A 326 17.45 -12.04 12.57
N ALA A 327 18.43 -11.53 11.79
CA ALA A 327 19.61 -12.27 11.33
C ALA A 327 19.26 -13.60 10.62
N GLU A 328 18.10 -13.66 9.95
CA GLU A 328 17.68 -14.80 9.15
C GLU A 328 18.34 -14.83 7.78
N THR A 329 18.47 -16.02 7.20
CA THR A 329 18.95 -16.15 5.81
C THR A 329 17.93 -15.57 4.84
N TRP A 330 18.36 -14.68 3.95
CA TRP A 330 17.52 -14.10 2.91
C TRP A 330 18.22 -14.09 1.55
N LYS A 331 17.42 -13.91 0.49
CA LYS A 331 17.91 -13.77 -0.88
C LYS A 331 17.58 -12.37 -1.38
N MET A 332 18.48 -11.83 -2.20
CA MET A 332 18.24 -10.55 -2.87
C MET A 332 16.93 -10.62 -3.66
N PRO A 333 15.94 -9.75 -3.36
CA PRO A 333 14.68 -9.71 -4.12
C PRO A 333 14.95 -9.28 -5.56
N ALA A 334 14.56 -10.11 -6.54
CA ALA A 334 14.79 -9.82 -7.96
C ALA A 334 14.05 -8.56 -8.45
N THR A 335 13.07 -8.11 -7.69
CA THR A 335 12.21 -6.95 -8.01
C THR A 335 12.62 -5.66 -7.32
N ILE A 336 13.67 -5.69 -6.50
CA ILE A 336 14.15 -4.50 -5.79
C ILE A 336 14.57 -3.41 -6.77
N ASP A 337 14.22 -2.15 -6.46
CA ASP A 337 14.57 -0.98 -7.26
C ASP A 337 16.07 -0.67 -7.12
N ASP A 338 16.54 -0.54 -5.89
CA ASP A 338 17.93 -0.27 -5.55
C ASP A 338 18.41 -1.21 -4.42
N PRO A 339 19.31 -2.14 -4.73
CA PRO A 339 19.83 -3.09 -3.73
C PRO A 339 20.64 -2.46 -2.60
N GLU A 340 21.30 -1.32 -2.83
CA GLU A 340 22.18 -0.66 -1.84
C GLU A 340 21.39 -0.20 -0.60
N ILE A 341 20.08 0.03 -0.74
CA ILE A 341 19.21 0.41 0.38
C ILE A 341 19.20 -0.65 1.50
N LEU A 342 19.37 -1.93 1.16
CA LEU A 342 19.37 -2.99 2.16
C LEU A 342 20.60 -2.91 3.07
N ASP A 343 21.73 -2.42 2.57
CA ASP A 343 22.93 -2.19 3.39
C ASP A 343 22.71 -0.99 4.34
N GLU A 344 22.02 0.06 3.89
CA GLU A 344 21.61 1.19 4.74
C GLU A 344 20.69 0.73 5.88
N ILE A 345 19.70 -0.12 5.58
CA ILE A 345 18.80 -0.72 6.59
C ILE A 345 19.59 -1.60 7.57
N ALA A 346 20.52 -2.42 7.09
CA ALA A 346 21.34 -3.25 7.94
C ALA A 346 22.19 -2.41 8.90
N LEU A 347 22.80 -1.33 8.44
CA LEU A 347 23.55 -0.38 9.29
C LEU A 347 22.65 0.28 10.34
N ALA A 348 21.45 0.72 9.97
CA ALA A 348 20.50 1.28 10.91
C ALA A 348 20.08 0.25 11.98
N LEU A 349 19.85 -1.01 11.61
CA LEU A 349 19.55 -2.08 12.54
C LEU A 349 20.70 -2.42 13.48
N GLN A 350 21.96 -2.38 13.01
CA GLN A 350 23.14 -2.59 13.85
C GLN A 350 23.26 -1.53 14.96
N SER A 351 22.82 -0.29 14.74
CA SER A 351 22.83 0.76 15.76
C SER A 351 22.01 0.42 17.01
N ILE A 352 21.02 -0.47 16.87
CA ILE A 352 20.16 -0.96 17.95
C ILE A 352 20.47 -2.42 18.36
N GLY A 353 21.62 -2.96 17.91
CA GLY A 353 22.07 -4.32 18.22
C GLY A 353 21.28 -5.42 17.50
N ARG A 354 20.77 -5.14 16.29
CA ARG A 354 20.06 -6.08 15.42
C ARG A 354 20.82 -6.26 14.09
N GLY A 355 20.59 -7.38 13.40
CA GLY A 355 21.21 -7.66 12.09
C GLY A 355 22.40 -8.60 12.09
#